data_73c347caa216a06c2bcd1819ddc9d9bf
#
_entry.id   73c347caa216a06c2bcd1819ddc9d9bf
#
_cell.length_a   1.000
_cell.length_b   1.000
_cell.length_c   1.000
_cell.angle_alpha   90.00
_cell.angle_beta   90.00
_cell.angle_gamma   90.00
#
_symmetry.space_group_name_H-M   'P 1'
#
loop_
_entity.id
_entity.type
_entity.pdbx_description
1 polymer ?
#
loop_
_entity_poly.entity_id
_entity_poly.type
_entity_poly.pdbx_seq_one_letter_code
_entity_poly.pdbx_strand_id
1 'polypeptide(L)'
;REDLPKLEQLLYRCFAHDPLYETLIPDAEIRKRLMPELFQCDMDEFYETCEIFADSEELNSILVVSDEAEHINMFHFFLTESWATIHTDAFLIKEDPTLATFHNFIKGGDYLNSSWTDQLHQTQRLHIIYLAVDPEMQHHGIAAKLLDETIAYAQEHHMMISLETHNEKNVDFYKNFGF
;
A
#
# COMPACT_ATOMS: atom_id res chain seq x y z
N ARG A 1 14.66 5.30 7.38
CA ARG A 1 13.71 5.75 8.43
C ARG A 1 13.51 7.27 8.48
N GLU A 2 14.52 8.07 8.18
CA GLU A 2 14.39 9.55 8.20
C GLU A 2 13.38 10.07 7.16
N ASP A 3 13.15 9.34 6.09
CA ASP A 3 12.24 9.70 5.00
C ASP A 3 10.80 9.20 5.20
N LEU A 4 10.55 8.26 6.12
CA LEU A 4 9.22 7.70 6.34
C LEU A 4 8.14 8.77 6.55
N PRO A 5 8.34 9.82 7.39
CA PRO A 5 7.31 10.84 7.58
C PRO A 5 6.94 11.61 6.31
N LYS A 6 7.87 11.75 5.36
CA LYS A 6 7.58 12.38 4.06
C LYS A 6 6.76 11.45 3.17
N LEU A 7 7.08 10.16 3.16
CA LEU A 7 6.36 9.14 2.39
C LEU A 7 4.94 8.93 2.93
N GLU A 8 4.76 8.93 4.26
CA GLU A 8 3.44 8.90 4.90
C GLU A 8 2.57 10.09 4.46
N GLN A 9 3.14 11.30 4.43
CA GLN A 9 2.45 12.49 3.94
C GLN A 9 2.14 12.41 2.45
N LEU A 10 3.04 11.84 1.65
CA LEU A 10 2.81 11.59 0.23
C LEU A 10 1.62 10.64 0.04
N LEU A 11 1.60 9.51 0.74
CA LEU A 11 0.49 8.56 0.71
C LEU A 11 -0.83 9.25 1.08
N TYR A 12 -0.84 10.03 2.16
CA TYR A 12 -2.04 10.77 2.54
C TYR A 12 -2.53 11.70 1.42
N ARG A 13 -1.66 12.48 0.79
CA ARG A 13 -2.05 13.37 -0.33
C ARG A 13 -2.60 12.59 -1.53
N CYS A 14 -2.02 11.43 -1.81
CA CYS A 14 -2.44 10.60 -2.94
C CYS A 14 -3.78 9.87 -2.70
N PHE A 15 -4.03 9.43 -1.46
CA PHE A 15 -5.16 8.56 -1.14
C PHE A 15 -6.29 9.24 -0.34
N ALA A 16 -6.17 10.52 0.04
CA ALA A 16 -7.17 11.24 0.81
C ALA A 16 -8.59 11.20 0.20
N HIS A 17 -8.69 11.07 -1.11
CA HIS A 17 -9.93 10.98 -1.89
C HIS A 17 -10.05 9.66 -2.67
N ASP A 18 -9.30 8.63 -2.27
CA ASP A 18 -9.44 7.32 -2.90
C ASP A 18 -10.76 6.66 -2.49
N PRO A 19 -11.50 6.05 -3.45
CA PRO A 19 -12.79 5.42 -3.18
C PRO A 19 -12.79 4.38 -2.06
N LEU A 20 -11.69 3.66 -1.87
CA LEU A 20 -11.55 2.69 -0.78
C LEU A 20 -11.65 3.39 0.58
N TYR A 21 -10.81 4.42 0.80
CA TYR A 21 -10.80 5.14 2.09
C TYR A 21 -12.07 5.96 2.31
N GLU A 22 -12.68 6.50 1.24
CA GLU A 22 -13.98 7.18 1.36
C GLU A 22 -15.10 6.21 1.77
N THR A 23 -15.02 4.95 1.34
CA THR A 23 -15.97 3.90 1.73
C THR A 23 -15.73 3.41 3.15
N LEU A 24 -14.47 3.16 3.54
CA LEU A 24 -14.11 2.66 4.85
C LEU A 24 -14.29 3.71 5.95
N ILE A 25 -13.99 4.97 5.64
CA ILE A 25 -14.02 6.11 6.55
C ILE A 25 -14.91 7.22 5.93
N PRO A 26 -16.23 7.07 5.96
CA PRO A 26 -17.15 8.00 5.29
C PRO A 26 -17.09 9.43 5.85
N ASP A 27 -16.86 9.57 7.16
CA ASP A 27 -16.72 10.87 7.80
C ASP A 27 -15.38 11.52 7.44
N ALA A 28 -15.44 12.66 6.75
CA ALA A 28 -14.27 13.37 6.24
C ALA A 28 -13.34 13.88 7.36
N GLU A 29 -13.89 14.28 8.52
CA GLU A 29 -13.09 14.78 9.65
C GLU A 29 -12.36 13.62 10.35
N ILE A 30 -13.01 12.47 10.50
CA ILE A 30 -12.38 11.25 10.99
C ILE A 30 -11.31 10.82 10.01
N ARG A 31 -11.61 10.77 8.70
CA ARG A 31 -10.67 10.37 7.66
C ARG A 31 -9.40 11.24 7.65
N LYS A 32 -9.55 12.56 7.81
CA LYS A 32 -8.44 13.50 7.87
C LYS A 32 -7.48 13.23 9.04
N ARG A 33 -8.01 12.80 10.19
CA ARG A 33 -7.19 12.49 11.37
C ARG A 33 -6.63 11.08 11.32
N LEU A 34 -7.43 10.12 10.90
CA LEU A 34 -7.09 8.70 10.96
C LEU A 34 -6.12 8.26 9.86
N MET A 35 -6.28 8.71 8.61
CA MET A 35 -5.44 8.25 7.51
C MET A 35 -3.94 8.47 7.70
N PRO A 36 -3.46 9.61 8.24
CA PRO A 36 -2.03 9.75 8.54
C PRO A 36 -1.53 8.71 9.55
N GLU A 37 -2.34 8.35 10.55
CA GLU A 37 -1.98 7.32 11.55
C GLU A 37 -1.95 5.92 10.92
N LEU A 38 -2.88 5.62 9.99
CA LEU A 38 -2.87 4.36 9.24
C LEU A 38 -1.63 4.24 8.36
N PHE A 39 -1.30 5.27 7.57
CA PHE A 39 -0.10 5.24 6.73
C PHE A 39 1.19 5.20 7.54
N GLN A 40 1.21 5.74 8.74
CA GLN A 40 2.34 5.55 9.65
C GLN A 40 2.50 4.08 10.04
N CYS A 41 1.40 3.41 10.43
CA CYS A 41 1.44 1.97 10.75
C CYS A 41 1.91 1.14 9.56
N ASP A 42 1.35 1.40 8.36
CA ASP A 42 1.72 0.70 7.13
C ASP A 42 3.20 0.90 6.81
N MET A 43 3.69 2.13 6.87
CA MET A 43 5.09 2.43 6.52
C MET A 43 6.08 1.88 7.56
N ASP A 44 5.73 1.84 8.83
CA ASP A 44 6.54 1.19 9.87
C ASP A 44 6.63 -0.33 9.63
N GLU A 45 5.53 -0.97 9.22
CA GLU A 45 5.48 -2.39 8.87
C GLU A 45 6.28 -2.67 7.59
N PHE A 46 6.01 -1.93 6.51
CA PHE A 46 6.62 -2.16 5.20
C PHE A 46 8.10 -1.84 5.17
N TYR A 47 8.56 -0.93 6.01
CA TYR A 47 10.00 -0.69 6.17
C TYR A 47 10.77 -1.93 6.65
N GLU A 48 10.12 -2.80 7.43
CA GLU A 48 10.72 -4.02 7.97
C GLU A 48 10.42 -5.27 7.11
N THR A 49 9.43 -5.20 6.22
CA THR A 49 8.90 -6.40 5.53
C THR A 49 8.89 -6.30 4.00
N CYS A 50 9.08 -5.11 3.43
CA CYS A 50 8.94 -4.87 2.00
C CYS A 50 10.10 -4.04 1.44
N GLU A 51 10.21 -4.03 0.12
CA GLU A 51 11.09 -3.12 -0.60
C GLU A 51 10.37 -1.81 -0.92
N ILE A 52 11.00 -0.67 -0.60
CA ILE A 52 10.45 0.66 -0.82
C ILE A 52 11.34 1.43 -1.77
N PHE A 53 10.75 1.89 -2.86
CA PHE A 53 11.41 2.67 -3.92
C PHE A 53 10.77 4.05 -4.06
N ALA A 54 11.56 5.03 -4.50
CA ALA A 54 11.12 6.36 -4.86
C ALA A 54 11.78 6.80 -6.17
N ASP A 55 11.20 7.77 -6.85
CA ASP A 55 11.73 8.30 -8.12
C ASP A 55 13.05 9.07 -7.95
N SER A 56 13.21 9.71 -6.80
CA SER A 56 14.31 10.61 -6.50
C SER A 56 14.46 10.91 -5.01
N GLU A 57 15.48 11.67 -4.63
CA GLU A 57 15.66 12.15 -3.26
C GLU A 57 14.58 13.15 -2.80
N GLU A 58 13.84 13.76 -3.74
CA GLU A 58 12.71 14.62 -3.44
C GLU A 58 11.49 13.84 -2.92
N LEU A 59 11.44 12.52 -3.16
CA LEU A 59 10.36 11.63 -2.72
C LEU A 59 8.98 12.05 -3.26
N ASN A 60 8.91 12.34 -4.57
CA ASN A 60 7.66 12.69 -5.24
C ASN A 60 6.82 11.46 -5.62
N SER A 61 7.35 10.27 -5.39
CA SER A 61 6.65 9.01 -5.61
C SER A 61 7.06 7.96 -4.60
N ILE A 62 6.25 6.94 -4.49
CA ILE A 62 6.54 5.74 -3.72
C ILE A 62 6.03 4.52 -4.47
N LEU A 63 6.85 3.47 -4.47
CA LEU A 63 6.48 2.12 -4.85
C LEU A 63 6.87 1.19 -3.69
N VAL A 64 5.90 0.46 -3.16
CA VAL A 64 6.11 -0.56 -2.13
C VAL A 64 5.80 -1.92 -2.73
N VAL A 65 6.77 -2.83 -2.64
CA VAL A 65 6.70 -4.17 -3.22
C VAL A 65 7.05 -5.22 -2.17
N SER A 66 6.20 -6.22 -2.03
CA SER A 66 6.52 -7.45 -1.30
C SER A 66 7.14 -8.46 -2.27
N ASP A 67 8.32 -8.99 -1.94
CA ASP A 67 8.95 -10.09 -2.67
C ASP A 67 8.63 -11.42 -1.98
N GLU A 68 7.67 -12.14 -2.53
CA GLU A 68 7.20 -13.42 -1.99
C GLU A 68 8.22 -14.56 -2.17
N ALA A 69 9.29 -14.35 -2.97
CA ALA A 69 10.37 -15.31 -3.14
C ALA A 69 11.46 -15.20 -2.05
N GLU A 70 11.50 -14.09 -1.33
CA GLU A 70 12.49 -13.90 -0.27
C GLU A 70 12.21 -14.77 0.95
N HIS A 71 13.30 -15.24 1.57
CA HIS A 71 13.22 -15.98 2.81
C HIS A 71 13.04 -15.02 4.00
N ILE A 72 11.78 -14.79 4.36
CA ILE A 72 11.42 -13.95 5.50
C ILE A 72 11.63 -14.73 6.81
N ASN A 73 12.17 -14.06 7.83
CA ASN A 73 12.14 -14.59 9.20
C ASN A 73 10.68 -14.56 9.70
N MET A 74 10.00 -15.70 9.61
CA MET A 74 8.58 -15.85 9.94
C MET A 74 8.24 -15.34 11.36
N PHE A 75 9.14 -15.46 12.30
CA PHE A 75 8.89 -14.97 13.66
C PHE A 75 8.93 -13.44 13.73
N HIS A 76 9.90 -12.82 13.04
CA HIS A 76 9.99 -11.37 12.95
C HIS A 76 8.80 -10.79 12.21
N PHE A 77 8.44 -11.38 11.07
CA PHE A 77 7.28 -11.01 10.28
C PHE A 77 5.98 -11.05 11.11
N PHE A 78 5.74 -12.18 11.82
CA PHE A 78 4.56 -12.32 12.68
C PHE A 78 4.50 -11.25 13.79
N LEU A 79 5.64 -10.90 14.40
CA LEU A 79 5.67 -9.85 15.41
C LEU A 79 5.37 -8.48 14.83
N THR A 80 5.91 -8.17 13.65
CA THR A 80 5.70 -6.88 12.96
C THR A 80 4.24 -6.71 12.54
N GLU A 81 3.64 -7.73 11.91
CA GLU A 81 2.20 -7.72 11.57
C GLU A 81 1.30 -7.59 12.80
N SER A 82 1.60 -8.34 13.87
CA SER A 82 0.80 -8.27 15.10
C SER A 82 0.87 -6.88 15.73
N TRP A 83 2.05 -6.26 15.71
CA TRP A 83 2.23 -4.90 16.23
C TRP A 83 1.46 -3.87 15.38
N ALA A 84 1.58 -3.94 14.06
CA ALA A 84 0.85 -3.08 13.13
C ALA A 84 -0.67 -3.20 13.30
N THR A 85 -1.19 -4.42 13.39
CA THR A 85 -2.62 -4.69 13.62
C THR A 85 -3.12 -4.05 14.91
N ILE A 86 -2.40 -4.24 16.03
CA ILE A 86 -2.80 -3.68 17.34
C ILE A 86 -2.82 -2.14 17.29
N HIS A 87 -1.84 -1.52 16.64
CA HIS A 87 -1.78 -0.06 16.51
C HIS A 87 -2.88 0.48 15.62
N THR A 88 -3.12 -0.16 14.47
CA THR A 88 -4.22 0.19 13.57
C THR A 88 -5.57 0.13 14.29
N ASP A 89 -5.86 -0.96 14.99
CA ASP A 89 -7.10 -1.10 15.76
C ASP A 89 -7.23 -0.03 16.85
N ALA A 90 -6.13 0.29 17.54
CA ALA A 90 -6.13 1.34 18.54
C ALA A 90 -6.44 2.73 17.95
N PHE A 91 -5.89 3.06 16.78
CA PHE A 91 -6.18 4.31 16.09
C PHE A 91 -7.62 4.36 15.56
N LEU A 92 -8.14 3.28 15.00
CA LEU A 92 -9.54 3.18 14.56
C LEU A 92 -10.52 3.49 15.70
N ILE A 93 -10.28 2.92 16.88
CA ILE A 93 -11.12 3.11 18.07
C ILE A 93 -10.93 4.52 18.65
N LYS A 94 -9.71 5.05 18.67
CA LYS A 94 -9.37 6.37 19.19
C LYS A 94 -10.05 7.48 18.38
N GLU A 95 -9.96 7.41 17.05
CA GLU A 95 -10.44 8.47 16.16
C GLU A 95 -11.95 8.39 15.88
N ASP A 96 -12.54 7.19 15.98
CA ASP A 96 -13.98 6.97 15.89
C ASP A 96 -14.50 6.14 17.07
N PRO A 97 -14.78 6.76 18.23
CA PRO A 97 -15.31 6.08 19.41
C PRO A 97 -16.69 5.42 19.19
N THR A 98 -17.40 5.71 18.10
CA THR A 98 -18.65 5.03 17.75
C THR A 98 -18.41 3.61 17.22
N LEU A 99 -17.16 3.27 16.90
CA LEU A 99 -16.74 2.02 16.30
C LEU A 99 -17.29 1.76 14.88
N ALA A 100 -17.90 2.76 14.24
CA ALA A 100 -18.47 2.59 12.92
C ALA A 100 -17.35 2.35 11.89
N THR A 101 -16.27 3.12 11.95
CA THR A 101 -15.08 2.93 11.10
C THR A 101 -14.43 1.57 11.36
N PHE A 102 -14.23 1.20 12.62
CA PHE A 102 -13.70 -0.12 12.99
C PHE A 102 -14.52 -1.28 12.38
N HIS A 103 -15.85 -1.21 12.46
CA HIS A 103 -16.73 -2.19 11.83
C HIS A 103 -16.62 -2.20 10.30
N ASN A 104 -16.39 -1.04 9.67
CA ASN A 104 -16.19 -0.98 8.23
C ASN A 104 -14.88 -1.68 7.82
N PHE A 105 -13.81 -1.52 8.57
CA PHE A 105 -12.54 -2.23 8.34
C PHE A 105 -12.68 -3.74 8.51
N ILE A 106 -13.38 -4.21 9.56
CA ILE A 106 -13.66 -5.64 9.72
C ILE A 106 -14.46 -6.19 8.54
N LYS A 107 -15.52 -5.49 8.10
CA LYS A 107 -16.33 -5.92 6.95
C LYS A 107 -15.58 -5.83 5.63
N GLY A 108 -14.67 -4.87 5.51
CA GLY A 108 -13.83 -4.66 4.34
C GLY A 108 -12.57 -5.53 4.31
N GLY A 109 -12.35 -6.36 5.33
CA GLY A 109 -11.11 -7.15 5.46
C GLY A 109 -10.76 -7.98 4.23
N ASP A 110 -11.75 -8.57 3.57
CA ASP A 110 -11.54 -9.33 2.32
C ASP A 110 -11.06 -8.45 1.14
N TYR A 111 -11.28 -7.14 1.21
CA TYR A 111 -10.82 -6.16 0.22
C TYR A 111 -9.51 -5.48 0.60
N LEU A 112 -9.09 -5.62 1.85
CA LEU A 112 -7.88 -4.98 2.40
C LEU A 112 -6.69 -5.92 2.46
N ASN A 113 -6.91 -7.22 2.22
CA ASN A 113 -5.86 -8.21 2.23
C ASN A 113 -5.65 -8.79 0.82
N SER A 114 -4.44 -9.23 0.58
CA SER A 114 -4.03 -9.85 -0.69
C SER A 114 -4.19 -11.37 -0.69
N SER A 115 -5.03 -11.94 0.18
CA SER A 115 -5.20 -13.40 0.35
C SER A 115 -5.67 -14.13 -0.92
N TRP A 116 -6.30 -13.41 -1.87
CA TRP A 116 -6.64 -13.96 -3.18
C TRP A 116 -5.40 -14.46 -3.95
N THR A 117 -4.24 -13.90 -3.66
CA THR A 117 -2.98 -14.27 -4.31
C THR A 117 -2.50 -15.67 -3.92
N ASP A 118 -2.95 -16.21 -2.79
CA ASP A 118 -2.67 -17.59 -2.36
C ASP A 118 -3.21 -18.61 -3.37
N GLN A 119 -4.29 -18.24 -4.08
CA GLN A 119 -4.90 -19.09 -5.11
C GLN A 119 -4.05 -19.18 -6.37
N LEU A 120 -3.08 -18.30 -6.56
CA LEU A 120 -2.18 -18.32 -7.71
C LEU A 120 -1.15 -19.45 -7.62
N HIS A 121 -0.89 -20.00 -6.42
CA HIS A 121 0.13 -21.01 -6.13
C HIS A 121 1.51 -20.67 -6.70
N GLN A 122 1.85 -19.38 -6.76
CA GLN A 122 3.10 -18.84 -7.28
C GLN A 122 3.92 -18.23 -6.14
N THR A 123 5.07 -18.84 -5.85
CA THR A 123 6.03 -18.32 -4.86
C THR A 123 7.06 -17.36 -5.47
N GLN A 124 7.27 -17.42 -6.79
CA GLN A 124 8.11 -16.47 -7.54
C GLN A 124 7.23 -15.29 -7.97
N ARG A 125 6.98 -14.38 -7.05
CA ARG A 125 6.03 -13.28 -7.26
C ARG A 125 6.43 -12.01 -6.51
N LEU A 126 6.28 -10.89 -7.20
CA LEU A 126 6.28 -9.56 -6.61
C LEU A 126 4.83 -9.08 -6.44
N HIS A 127 4.48 -8.59 -5.28
CA HIS A 127 3.19 -7.96 -5.05
C HIS A 127 3.35 -6.46 -4.82
N ILE A 128 2.76 -5.64 -5.69
CA ILE A 128 2.77 -4.19 -5.54
C ILE A 128 1.67 -3.81 -4.56
N ILE A 129 2.07 -3.28 -3.41
CA ILE A 129 1.18 -2.84 -2.32
C ILE A 129 0.77 -1.38 -2.55
N TYR A 130 1.75 -0.51 -2.75
CA TYR A 130 1.52 0.90 -3.05
C TYR A 130 2.28 1.32 -4.30
N LEU A 131 1.61 2.05 -5.16
CA LEU A 131 2.19 2.88 -6.22
C LEU A 131 1.50 4.23 -6.16
N ALA A 132 2.21 5.25 -5.75
CA ALA A 132 1.67 6.59 -5.62
C ALA A 132 2.66 7.64 -6.15
N VAL A 133 2.12 8.67 -6.79
CA VAL A 133 2.87 9.82 -7.30
C VAL A 133 2.16 11.09 -6.81
N ASP A 134 2.94 12.02 -6.27
CA ASP A 134 2.44 13.31 -5.80
C ASP A 134 1.47 13.92 -6.82
N PRO A 135 0.27 14.36 -6.43
CA PRO A 135 -0.71 14.92 -7.34
C PRO A 135 -0.17 16.04 -8.26
N GLU A 136 0.81 16.82 -7.78
CA GLU A 136 1.44 17.88 -8.56
C GLU A 136 2.45 17.35 -9.59
N MET A 137 2.93 16.12 -9.40
CA MET A 137 3.92 15.45 -10.25
C MET A 137 3.33 14.34 -11.13
N GLN A 138 2.00 14.15 -11.09
CA GLN A 138 1.31 13.19 -11.96
C GLN A 138 1.41 13.60 -13.44
N HIS A 139 1.18 12.62 -14.33
CA HIS A 139 1.23 12.81 -15.80
C HIS A 139 2.63 13.13 -16.36
N HIS A 140 3.70 13.00 -15.58
CA HIS A 140 5.10 13.15 -16.02
C HIS A 140 5.81 11.80 -16.27
N GLY A 141 5.06 10.69 -16.27
CA GLY A 141 5.61 9.36 -16.55
C GLY A 141 6.31 8.68 -15.38
N ILE A 142 6.28 9.27 -14.17
CA ILE A 142 6.98 8.71 -12.99
C ILE A 142 6.47 7.32 -12.65
N ALA A 143 5.14 7.13 -12.52
CA ALA A 143 4.54 5.84 -12.25
C ALA A 143 4.87 4.80 -13.33
N ALA A 144 4.85 5.22 -14.60
CA ALA A 144 5.21 4.36 -15.73
C ALA A 144 6.66 3.88 -15.62
N LYS A 145 7.60 4.78 -15.30
CA LYS A 145 9.01 4.42 -15.12
C LYS A 145 9.21 3.41 -13.99
N LEU A 146 8.59 3.63 -12.83
CA LEU A 146 8.68 2.70 -11.69
C LEU A 146 8.13 1.32 -12.05
N LEU A 147 6.99 1.26 -12.77
CA LEU A 147 6.42 0.00 -13.24
C LEU A 147 7.32 -0.69 -14.27
N ASP A 148 7.86 0.03 -15.26
CA ASP A 148 8.75 -0.53 -16.27
C ASP A 148 10.00 -1.16 -15.62
N GLU A 149 10.59 -0.50 -14.62
CA GLU A 149 11.74 -1.01 -13.88
C GLU A 149 11.37 -2.27 -13.07
N THR A 150 10.20 -2.27 -12.43
CA THR A 150 9.70 -3.45 -11.69
C THR A 150 9.40 -4.62 -12.63
N ILE A 151 8.78 -4.35 -13.78
CA ILE A 151 8.47 -5.36 -14.79
C ILE A 151 9.77 -5.95 -15.36
N ALA A 152 10.76 -5.11 -15.66
CA ALA A 152 12.06 -5.57 -16.17
C ALA A 152 12.75 -6.48 -15.16
N TYR A 153 12.76 -6.11 -13.87
CA TYR A 153 13.29 -6.95 -12.80
C TYR A 153 12.57 -8.29 -12.70
N ALA A 154 11.23 -8.28 -12.71
CA ALA A 154 10.44 -9.49 -12.62
C ALA A 154 10.66 -10.42 -13.82
N GLN A 155 10.80 -9.88 -15.03
CA GLN A 155 11.11 -10.65 -16.23
C GLN A 155 12.48 -11.29 -16.15
N GLU A 156 13.50 -10.57 -15.70
CA GLU A 156 14.87 -11.09 -15.53
C GLU A 156 14.90 -12.24 -14.52
N HIS A 157 14.10 -12.17 -13.46
CA HIS A 157 14.05 -13.17 -12.38
C HIS A 157 12.94 -14.21 -12.56
N HIS A 158 12.22 -14.20 -13.68
CA HIS A 158 11.10 -15.10 -13.97
C HIS A 158 9.99 -15.07 -12.91
N MET A 159 9.68 -13.89 -12.42
CA MET A 159 8.66 -13.64 -11.39
C MET A 159 7.36 -13.16 -12.02
N MET A 160 6.24 -13.50 -11.40
CA MET A 160 4.94 -12.88 -11.66
C MET A 160 4.84 -11.56 -10.89
N ILE A 161 4.11 -10.59 -11.44
CA ILE A 161 3.73 -9.39 -10.70
C ILE A 161 2.23 -9.42 -10.46
N SER A 162 1.83 -9.07 -9.25
CA SER A 162 0.43 -8.89 -8.86
C SER A 162 0.21 -7.55 -8.20
N LEU A 163 -0.97 -7.01 -8.31
CA LEU A 163 -1.42 -5.79 -7.64
C LEU A 163 -2.93 -5.77 -7.49
N GLU A 164 -3.41 -4.87 -6.67
CA GLU A 164 -4.83 -4.54 -6.50
C GLU A 164 -5.05 -3.06 -6.74
N THR A 165 -6.21 -2.71 -7.25
CA THR A 165 -6.68 -1.33 -7.29
C THR A 165 -8.17 -1.26 -7.01
N HIS A 166 -8.57 -0.37 -6.11
CA HIS A 166 -9.97 -0.10 -5.78
C HIS A 166 -10.52 1.12 -6.54
N ASN A 167 -9.68 1.71 -7.40
CA ASN A 167 -10.04 2.85 -8.22
C ASN A 167 -10.12 2.44 -9.68
N GLU A 168 -11.34 2.39 -10.24
CA GLU A 168 -11.57 2.00 -11.63
C GLU A 168 -10.78 2.84 -12.63
N LYS A 169 -10.46 4.10 -12.30
CA LYS A 169 -9.66 4.97 -13.17
C LYS A 169 -8.24 4.46 -13.42
N ASN A 170 -7.72 3.63 -12.51
CA ASN A 170 -6.38 3.09 -12.63
C ASN A 170 -6.34 1.78 -13.44
N VAL A 171 -7.48 1.14 -13.68
CA VAL A 171 -7.54 -0.17 -14.37
C VAL A 171 -6.93 -0.10 -15.77
N ASP A 172 -7.32 0.89 -16.57
CA ASP A 172 -6.81 1.03 -17.94
C ASP A 172 -5.31 1.37 -17.94
N PHE A 173 -4.84 2.11 -16.94
CA PHE A 173 -3.41 2.38 -16.77
C PHE A 173 -2.63 1.07 -16.59
N TYR A 174 -3.03 0.22 -15.65
CA TYR A 174 -2.36 -1.07 -15.41
C TYR A 174 -2.48 -2.05 -16.58
N LYS A 175 -3.63 -2.10 -17.27
CA LYS A 175 -3.80 -2.90 -18.48
C LYS A 175 -2.78 -2.56 -19.59
N ASN A 176 -2.40 -1.29 -19.72
CA ASN A 176 -1.38 -0.87 -20.69
C ASN A 176 0.01 -1.46 -20.38
N PHE A 177 0.27 -1.88 -19.15
CA PHE A 177 1.49 -2.57 -18.73
C PHE A 177 1.37 -4.09 -18.75
N GLY A 178 0.22 -4.64 -19.13
CA GLY A 178 0.01 -6.08 -19.29
C GLY A 178 -0.58 -6.78 -18.04
N PHE A 179 -1.10 -6.01 -17.09
CA PHE A 179 -1.87 -6.55 -15.95
C PHE A 179 -3.29 -6.96 -16.35
#